data_2cbf0d444e983a4b92693daa850a867f
#
_entry.id   2cbf0d444e983a4b92693daa850a867f
#
_cell.length_a   1.000
_cell.length_b   1.000
_cell.length_c   1.000
_cell.angle_alpha   90.00
_cell.angle_beta   90.00
_cell.angle_gamma   90.00
#
_symmetry.space_group_name_H-M   'P 1'
#
loop_
_entity.id
_entity.type
_entity.pdbx_description
1 polymer ?
#
loop_
_entity_poly.entity_id
_entity_poly.type
_entity_poly.pdbx_seq_one_letter_code
_entity_poly.pdbx_strand_id
1 'polypeptide(L)'
;GGRLDAVNVFEPDCAIVTSVAMDHMDFLGDTREAIGFEKAGIFRGGRPAICSDPMPPESLIAHAEAIGANLWVSGRDFGFSGDQNQWAFWIAGGGRRGGLAYPALRGTNQLLNAAAVMAACEALRDVLPVPMQAVRQGFMLVDLPGRFQVLPGRPTVVLDVAHNPQAAGVLGENLASMGFFPETWAVM
;
A
#
# COMPACT_ATOMS: atom_id res chain seq x y z
N GLY A 1 6.98 6.81 -6.67
CA GLY A 1 6.57 8.22 -6.63
C GLY A 1 7.33 9.03 -5.60
N GLY A 2 7.52 10.28 -5.85
CA GLY A 2 8.18 11.20 -4.96
C GLY A 2 8.17 12.62 -5.54
N ARG A 3 8.95 13.51 -4.94
CA ARG A 3 9.01 14.93 -5.28
C ARG A 3 9.27 15.20 -6.77
N LEU A 4 10.11 14.39 -7.41
CA LEU A 4 10.50 14.52 -8.82
C LEU A 4 9.75 13.54 -9.74
N ASP A 5 8.78 12.81 -9.22
CA ASP A 5 7.98 11.87 -10.02
C ASP A 5 6.88 12.59 -10.80
N ALA A 6 6.50 12.04 -11.94
CA ALA A 6 5.43 12.57 -12.79
C ALA A 6 4.09 12.72 -12.07
N VAL A 7 3.79 11.90 -11.07
CA VAL A 7 2.57 12.01 -10.26
C VAL A 7 2.47 13.38 -9.55
N ASN A 8 3.60 14.02 -9.29
CA ASN A 8 3.66 15.29 -8.57
C ASN A 8 3.31 16.53 -9.44
N VAL A 9 3.02 16.32 -10.72
CA VAL A 9 2.46 17.35 -11.61
C VAL A 9 1.03 17.70 -11.22
N PHE A 10 0.30 16.76 -10.63
CA PHE A 10 -1.09 16.95 -10.22
C PHE A 10 -1.17 17.54 -8.80
N GLU A 11 -2.24 18.29 -8.55
CA GLU A 11 -2.61 18.74 -7.21
C GLU A 11 -3.62 17.77 -6.61
N PRO A 12 -3.19 16.80 -5.80
CA PRO A 12 -4.05 15.77 -5.28
C PRO A 12 -4.91 16.26 -4.10
N ASP A 13 -6.15 15.78 -4.01
CA ASP A 13 -6.99 15.95 -2.82
C ASP A 13 -6.58 15.02 -1.68
N CYS A 14 -5.90 13.92 -1.99
CA CYS A 14 -5.29 13.00 -1.04
C CYS A 14 -4.07 12.34 -1.68
N ALA A 15 -2.99 12.19 -0.91
CA ALA A 15 -1.79 11.50 -1.35
C ALA A 15 -1.51 10.28 -0.48
N ILE A 16 -1.07 9.16 -1.10
CA ILE A 16 -0.74 7.92 -0.40
C ILE A 16 0.73 7.58 -0.63
N VAL A 17 1.49 7.47 0.47
CA VAL A 17 2.80 6.82 0.49
C VAL A 17 2.62 5.42 1.06
N THR A 18 2.99 4.42 0.29
CA THR A 18 3.02 3.02 0.72
C THR A 18 4.26 2.73 1.57
N SER A 19 4.71 1.49 1.70
CA SER A 19 5.94 1.18 2.43
C SER A 19 7.17 1.89 1.84
N VAL A 20 8.05 2.36 2.71
CA VAL A 20 9.31 3.00 2.35
C VAL A 20 10.45 1.99 2.50
N ALA A 21 10.95 1.49 1.37
CA ALA A 21 12.07 0.56 1.28
C ALA A 21 13.30 1.22 0.67
N MET A 22 14.44 0.56 0.82
CA MET A 22 15.66 0.89 0.09
C MET A 22 15.48 0.50 -1.38
N ASP A 23 15.17 1.48 -2.21
CA ASP A 23 14.94 1.30 -3.64
C ASP A 23 15.29 2.59 -4.40
N HIS A 24 15.72 2.44 -5.67
CA HIS A 24 16.12 3.57 -6.51
C HIS A 24 17.15 4.50 -5.84
N MET A 25 18.14 3.93 -5.15
CA MET A 25 19.10 4.66 -4.32
C MET A 25 19.86 5.74 -5.11
N ASP A 26 20.13 5.53 -6.38
CA ASP A 26 20.79 6.49 -7.26
C ASP A 26 19.99 7.81 -7.42
N PHE A 27 18.69 7.79 -7.21
CA PHE A 27 17.78 8.94 -7.40
C PHE A 27 17.15 9.46 -6.11
N LEU A 28 16.88 8.56 -5.15
CA LEU A 28 16.12 8.88 -3.94
C LEU A 28 17.00 9.00 -2.69
N GLY A 29 18.29 8.64 -2.80
CA GLY A 29 19.23 8.62 -1.70
C GLY A 29 19.50 7.23 -1.14
N ASP A 30 20.54 7.12 -0.34
CA ASP A 30 21.12 5.90 0.20
C ASP A 30 20.62 5.55 1.61
N THR A 31 19.68 6.31 2.14
CA THR A 31 19.07 6.08 3.45
C THR A 31 17.55 6.06 3.37
N ARG A 32 16.94 5.31 4.26
CA ARG A 32 15.47 5.26 4.37
C ARG A 32 14.88 6.63 4.70
N GLU A 33 15.61 7.47 5.41
CA GLU A 33 15.23 8.86 5.71
C GLU A 33 15.23 9.73 4.44
N ALA A 34 16.26 9.66 3.61
CA ALA A 34 16.32 10.39 2.35
C ALA A 34 15.16 9.98 1.42
N ILE A 35 14.93 8.67 1.28
CA ILE A 35 13.84 8.14 0.46
C ILE A 35 12.46 8.58 1.01
N GLY A 36 12.30 8.58 2.34
CA GLY A 36 11.08 9.02 3.00
C GLY A 36 10.78 10.49 2.72
N PHE A 37 11.78 11.35 2.83
CA PHE A 37 11.67 12.77 2.50
C PHE A 37 11.23 12.99 1.03
N GLU A 38 11.90 12.33 0.09
CA GLU A 38 11.56 12.45 -1.33
C GLU A 38 10.12 11.95 -1.63
N LYS A 39 9.70 10.84 -1.00
CA LYS A 39 8.33 10.32 -1.15
C LYS A 39 7.29 11.25 -0.53
N ALA A 40 7.60 11.86 0.62
CA ALA A 40 6.71 12.83 1.28
C ALA A 40 6.47 14.10 0.43
N GLY A 41 7.32 14.39 -0.53
CA GLY A 41 7.17 15.52 -1.45
C GLY A 41 5.91 15.50 -2.34
N ILE A 42 5.11 14.40 -2.31
CA ILE A 42 3.79 14.35 -2.93
C ILE A 42 2.68 14.91 -2.02
N PHE A 43 2.95 15.12 -0.74
CA PHE A 43 1.96 15.65 0.20
C PHE A 43 1.66 17.12 -0.07
N ARG A 44 0.51 17.59 0.38
CA ARG A 44 0.07 18.99 0.25
C ARG A 44 -0.43 19.50 1.60
N GLY A 45 -0.11 20.74 1.88
CA GLY A 45 -0.59 21.43 3.08
C GLY A 45 -2.12 21.48 3.14
N GLY A 46 -2.68 21.18 4.32
CA GLY A 46 -4.13 21.12 4.53
C GLY A 46 -4.86 19.96 3.86
N ARG A 47 -4.16 19.06 3.15
CA ARG A 47 -4.76 17.90 2.48
C ARG A 47 -4.46 16.62 3.23
N PRO A 48 -5.32 15.58 3.12
CA PRO A 48 -5.05 14.25 3.63
C PRO A 48 -3.78 13.64 3.02
N ALA A 49 -2.92 13.12 3.88
CA ALA A 49 -1.70 12.40 3.54
C ALA A 49 -1.74 11.04 4.26
N ILE A 50 -1.78 9.96 3.52
CA ILE A 50 -1.88 8.60 4.06
C ILE A 50 -0.51 7.93 3.96
N CYS A 51 0.00 7.43 5.08
CA CYS A 51 1.21 6.62 5.10
C CYS A 51 0.86 5.21 5.57
N SER A 52 1.01 4.20 4.69
CA SER A 52 0.75 2.81 5.05
C SER A 52 1.96 2.09 5.63
N ASP A 53 3.12 2.74 5.69
CA ASP A 53 4.27 2.22 6.43
C ASP A 53 3.98 2.30 7.94
N PRO A 54 4.00 1.16 8.67
CA PRO A 54 3.74 1.18 10.13
C PRO A 54 4.90 1.76 10.94
N MET A 55 6.06 1.92 10.33
CA MET A 55 7.26 2.55 10.89
C MET A 55 7.83 3.57 9.91
N PRO A 56 7.10 4.67 9.63
CA PRO A 56 7.54 5.63 8.64
C PRO A 56 8.85 6.30 9.05
N PRO A 57 9.70 6.70 8.09
CA PRO A 57 10.85 7.53 8.37
C PRO A 57 10.45 8.83 9.08
N GLU A 58 11.29 9.28 10.01
CA GLU A 58 11.08 10.55 10.73
C GLU A 58 11.00 11.74 9.78
N SER A 59 11.81 11.74 8.73
CA SER A 59 11.83 12.75 7.68
C SER A 59 10.48 12.91 6.97
N LEU A 60 9.73 11.81 6.78
CA LEU A 60 8.38 11.85 6.19
C LEU A 60 7.41 12.55 7.14
N ILE A 61 7.45 12.19 8.42
CA ILE A 61 6.57 12.79 9.45
C ILE A 61 6.88 14.28 9.57
N ALA A 62 8.17 14.63 9.75
CA ALA A 62 8.60 16.02 9.88
C ALA A 62 8.24 16.88 8.67
N HIS A 63 8.35 16.33 7.46
CA HIS A 63 7.94 17.04 6.24
C HIS A 63 6.42 17.30 6.24
N ALA A 64 5.61 16.29 6.56
CA ALA A 64 4.16 16.42 6.61
C ALA A 64 3.73 17.49 7.64
N GLU A 65 4.36 17.52 8.81
CA GLU A 65 4.13 18.52 9.85
C GLU A 65 4.55 19.93 9.38
N ALA A 66 5.73 20.05 8.78
CA ALA A 66 6.26 21.33 8.31
C ALA A 66 5.37 22.01 7.26
N ILE A 67 4.72 21.23 6.39
CA ILE A 67 3.79 21.76 5.38
C ILE A 67 2.34 21.83 5.87
N GLY A 68 2.05 21.33 7.08
CA GLY A 68 0.69 21.28 7.62
C GLY A 68 -0.22 20.27 6.91
N ALA A 69 0.30 19.15 6.40
CA ALA A 69 -0.51 18.07 5.84
C ALA A 69 -1.25 17.31 6.95
N ASN A 70 -2.46 16.82 6.67
CA ASN A 70 -3.22 15.99 7.60
C ASN A 70 -2.74 14.53 7.47
N LEU A 71 -1.66 14.20 8.20
CA LEU A 71 -0.99 12.91 8.10
C LEU A 71 -1.67 11.81 8.95
N TRP A 72 -2.07 10.73 8.28
CA TRP A 72 -2.57 9.49 8.89
C TRP A 72 -1.56 8.36 8.67
N VAL A 73 -1.11 7.73 9.76
CA VAL A 73 -0.10 6.67 9.75
C VAL A 73 -0.73 5.34 10.13
N SER A 74 -0.43 4.31 9.36
CA SER A 74 -0.85 2.93 9.65
C SER A 74 -0.33 2.46 11.02
N GLY A 75 -1.19 1.80 11.79
CA GLY A 75 -0.89 1.36 13.16
C GLY A 75 -1.12 2.43 14.23
N ARG A 76 -1.15 3.72 13.87
CA ARG A 76 -1.42 4.84 14.77
C ARG A 76 -2.82 5.42 14.57
N ASP A 77 -3.12 5.86 13.36
CA ASP A 77 -4.36 6.58 13.04
C ASP A 77 -5.40 5.70 12.38
N PHE A 78 -4.96 4.67 11.68
CA PHE A 78 -5.79 3.64 11.06
C PHE A 78 -5.05 2.30 11.02
N GLY A 79 -5.79 1.24 10.74
CA GLY A 79 -5.19 -0.06 10.57
C GLY A 79 -6.22 -1.13 10.25
N PHE A 80 -5.79 -2.36 10.34
CA PHE A 80 -6.63 -3.51 10.06
C PHE A 80 -6.39 -4.64 11.05
N SER A 81 -7.35 -5.53 11.13
CA SER A 81 -7.23 -6.84 11.77
C SER A 81 -7.97 -7.87 10.91
N GLY A 82 -7.52 -9.10 10.88
CA GLY A 82 -8.16 -10.12 10.06
C GLY A 82 -7.95 -11.52 10.64
N ASP A 83 -8.78 -12.45 10.15
CA ASP A 83 -8.68 -13.89 10.37
C ASP A 83 -8.52 -14.61 9.02
N GLN A 84 -8.77 -15.91 8.94
CA GLN A 84 -8.63 -16.68 7.70
C GLN A 84 -9.69 -16.35 6.63
N ASN A 85 -10.81 -15.72 6.99
CA ASN A 85 -11.98 -15.55 6.13
C ASN A 85 -12.28 -14.10 5.80
N GLN A 86 -12.00 -13.17 6.72
CA GLN A 86 -12.39 -11.78 6.61
C GLN A 86 -11.43 -10.86 7.34
N TRP A 87 -11.49 -9.58 7.00
CA TRP A 87 -10.75 -8.55 7.69
C TRP A 87 -11.64 -7.38 8.09
N ALA A 88 -11.12 -6.53 8.94
CA ALA A 88 -11.76 -5.31 9.38
C ALA A 88 -10.77 -4.16 9.34
N PHE A 89 -11.23 -3.02 8.87
CA PHE A 89 -10.54 -1.74 8.93
C PHE A 89 -10.97 -0.96 10.17
N TRP A 90 -10.07 -0.21 10.78
CA TRP A 90 -10.36 0.66 11.90
C TRP A 90 -9.65 2.01 11.77
N ILE A 91 -10.21 3.03 12.43
CA ILE A 91 -9.67 4.39 12.55
C ILE A 91 -9.58 4.73 14.02
N ALA A 92 -8.47 5.34 14.45
CA ALA A 92 -8.29 5.82 15.81
C ALA A 92 -9.37 6.86 16.17
N GLY A 93 -10.04 6.66 17.30
CA GLY A 93 -11.15 7.52 17.71
C GLY A 93 -12.42 7.44 16.85
N GLY A 94 -12.45 6.55 15.85
CA GLY A 94 -13.53 6.40 14.88
C GLY A 94 -14.17 5.02 14.85
N GLY A 95 -14.84 4.72 13.74
CA GLY A 95 -15.55 3.46 13.54
C GLY A 95 -14.66 2.30 13.08
N ARG A 96 -15.22 1.09 13.21
CA ARG A 96 -14.68 -0.14 12.65
C ARG A 96 -15.57 -0.60 11.50
N ARG A 97 -14.96 -0.97 10.37
CA ARG A 97 -15.62 -1.56 9.21
C ARG A 97 -15.24 -3.04 9.13
N GLY A 98 -16.10 -3.91 9.61
CA GLY A 98 -15.87 -5.37 9.63
C GLY A 98 -16.53 -6.08 8.46
N GLY A 99 -16.29 -7.40 8.38
CA GLY A 99 -16.88 -8.28 7.37
C GLY A 99 -16.43 -7.95 5.94
N LEU A 100 -15.16 -7.53 5.78
CA LEU A 100 -14.57 -7.29 4.48
C LEU A 100 -13.94 -8.59 3.96
N ALA A 101 -14.27 -8.96 2.73
CA ALA A 101 -13.55 -10.02 2.03
C ALA A 101 -12.12 -9.53 1.70
N TYR A 102 -11.18 -10.46 1.67
CA TYR A 102 -9.82 -10.14 1.25
C TYR A 102 -9.80 -9.62 -0.19
N PRO A 103 -8.91 -8.66 -0.51
CA PRO A 103 -8.74 -8.21 -1.90
C PRO A 103 -8.41 -9.39 -2.82
N ALA A 104 -8.86 -9.31 -4.07
CA ALA A 104 -8.53 -10.29 -5.10
C ALA A 104 -7.02 -10.35 -5.39
N LEU A 105 -6.31 -9.23 -5.16
CA LEU A 105 -4.85 -9.19 -5.21
C LEU A 105 -4.27 -10.00 -4.05
N ARG A 106 -3.40 -10.93 -4.38
CA ARG A 106 -2.75 -11.81 -3.40
C ARG A 106 -1.48 -11.17 -2.83
N GLY A 107 -1.17 -11.52 -1.58
CA GLY A 107 0.05 -11.11 -0.89
C GLY A 107 -0.19 -10.36 0.40
N THR A 108 0.73 -10.50 1.35
CA THR A 108 0.65 -9.91 2.69
C THR A 108 0.55 -8.38 2.66
N ASN A 109 1.27 -7.75 1.73
CA ASN A 109 1.24 -6.29 1.55
C ASN A 109 -0.10 -5.76 1.01
N GLN A 110 -0.95 -6.60 0.43
CA GLN A 110 -2.20 -6.13 -0.16
C GLN A 110 -3.21 -5.69 0.91
N LEU A 111 -3.11 -6.23 2.10
CA LEU A 111 -3.95 -5.78 3.21
C LEU A 111 -3.54 -4.39 3.72
N LEU A 112 -2.23 -4.10 3.78
CA LEU A 112 -1.72 -2.76 4.04
C LEU A 112 -2.20 -1.76 2.99
N ASN A 113 -2.10 -2.13 1.71
CA ASN A 113 -2.56 -1.29 0.60
C ASN A 113 -4.08 -1.08 0.66
N ALA A 114 -4.86 -2.13 0.94
CA ALA A 114 -6.30 -2.03 1.11
C ALA A 114 -6.70 -1.13 2.28
N ALA A 115 -5.99 -1.21 3.41
CA ALA A 115 -6.20 -0.32 4.55
C ALA A 115 -5.88 1.14 4.20
N ALA A 116 -4.83 1.40 3.42
CA ALA A 116 -4.52 2.76 2.93
C ALA A 116 -5.62 3.29 2.00
N VAL A 117 -6.17 2.45 1.12
CA VAL A 117 -7.33 2.81 0.28
C VAL A 117 -8.54 3.16 1.14
N MET A 118 -8.82 2.35 2.16
CA MET A 118 -9.93 2.64 3.10
C MET A 118 -9.72 3.95 3.85
N ALA A 119 -8.49 4.24 4.29
CA ALA A 119 -8.14 5.49 4.95
C ALA A 119 -8.33 6.69 4.02
N ALA A 120 -7.92 6.58 2.75
CA ALA A 120 -8.13 7.62 1.76
C ALA A 120 -9.61 7.86 1.46
N CYS A 121 -10.41 6.78 1.30
CA CYS A 121 -11.88 6.90 1.13
C CYS A 121 -12.54 7.58 2.33
N GLU A 122 -12.07 7.30 3.55
CA GLU A 122 -12.62 7.93 4.74
C GLU A 122 -12.19 9.40 4.85
N ALA A 123 -10.94 9.71 4.54
CA ALA A 123 -10.42 11.08 4.55
C ALA A 123 -11.11 11.98 3.50
N LEU A 124 -11.56 11.40 2.40
CA LEU A 124 -12.25 12.10 1.31
C LEU A 124 -13.78 11.98 1.37
N ARG A 125 -14.35 11.42 2.42
CA ARG A 125 -15.78 11.05 2.49
C ARG A 125 -16.74 12.21 2.21
N ASP A 126 -16.35 13.44 2.54
CA ASP A 126 -17.20 14.62 2.38
C ASP A 126 -17.18 15.18 0.94
N VAL A 127 -16.13 14.89 0.17
CA VAL A 127 -15.97 15.34 -1.22
C VAL A 127 -16.14 14.19 -2.23
N LEU A 128 -15.83 12.97 -1.82
CA LEU A 128 -15.94 11.77 -2.64
C LEU A 128 -16.52 10.61 -1.79
N PRO A 129 -17.83 10.61 -1.52
CA PRO A 129 -18.46 9.55 -0.73
C PRO A 129 -18.47 8.23 -1.50
N VAL A 130 -17.71 7.25 -1.00
CA VAL A 130 -17.65 5.90 -1.58
C VAL A 130 -18.46 4.95 -0.70
N PRO A 131 -19.59 4.39 -1.19
CA PRO A 131 -20.39 3.46 -0.41
C PRO A 131 -19.67 2.13 -0.21
N MET A 132 -19.85 1.51 0.95
CA MET A 132 -19.20 0.24 1.31
C MET A 132 -19.43 -0.89 0.30
N GLN A 133 -20.54 -0.87 -0.41
CA GLN A 133 -20.78 -1.84 -1.50
C GLN A 133 -19.79 -1.66 -2.65
N ALA A 134 -19.51 -0.42 -3.05
CA ALA A 134 -18.52 -0.12 -4.08
C ALA A 134 -17.09 -0.53 -3.62
N VAL A 135 -16.75 -0.28 -2.35
CA VAL A 135 -15.48 -0.74 -1.77
C VAL A 135 -15.35 -2.26 -1.86
N ARG A 136 -16.38 -3.00 -1.44
CA ARG A 136 -16.39 -4.47 -1.52
C ARG A 136 -16.24 -4.98 -2.95
N GLN A 137 -16.96 -4.38 -3.89
CA GLN A 137 -16.84 -4.72 -5.31
C GLN A 137 -15.44 -4.40 -5.85
N GLY A 138 -14.89 -3.23 -5.51
CA GLY A 138 -13.54 -2.83 -5.91
C GLY A 138 -12.48 -3.82 -5.43
N PHE A 139 -12.52 -4.23 -4.16
CA PHE A 139 -11.57 -5.22 -3.63
C PHE A 139 -11.73 -6.61 -4.27
N MET A 140 -12.96 -7.00 -4.61
CA MET A 140 -13.23 -8.30 -5.21
C MET A 140 -12.86 -8.35 -6.69
N LEU A 141 -12.96 -7.24 -7.40
CA LEU A 141 -12.76 -7.16 -8.85
C LEU A 141 -11.41 -6.59 -9.27
N VAL A 142 -10.61 -6.09 -8.32
CA VAL A 142 -9.30 -5.53 -8.64
C VAL A 142 -8.39 -6.60 -9.27
N ASP A 143 -7.87 -6.29 -10.44
CA ASP A 143 -6.88 -7.08 -11.16
C ASP A 143 -5.74 -6.14 -11.59
N LEU A 144 -4.51 -6.52 -11.27
CA LEU A 144 -3.31 -5.79 -11.64
C LEU A 144 -2.29 -6.79 -12.21
N PRO A 145 -2.09 -6.77 -13.52
CA PRO A 145 -1.10 -7.64 -14.16
C PRO A 145 0.29 -7.49 -13.52
N GLY A 146 0.96 -8.62 -13.29
CA GLY A 146 2.30 -8.62 -12.70
C GLY A 146 2.36 -8.31 -11.18
N ARG A 147 1.26 -8.38 -10.45
CA ARG A 147 1.23 -8.29 -8.99
C ARG A 147 0.80 -9.63 -8.40
N PHE A 148 1.76 -10.54 -8.24
CA PHE A 148 1.53 -11.93 -7.85
C PHE A 148 0.41 -12.60 -8.67
N GLN A 149 0.42 -12.33 -9.97
CA GLN A 149 -0.59 -12.83 -10.89
C GLN A 149 -0.37 -14.31 -11.15
N VAL A 150 -1.31 -15.13 -10.71
CA VAL A 150 -1.24 -16.58 -10.89
C VAL A 150 -1.98 -16.97 -12.15
N LEU A 151 -1.24 -17.48 -13.14
CA LEU A 151 -1.79 -18.08 -14.35
C LEU A 151 -1.92 -19.60 -14.12
N PRO A 152 -3.14 -20.14 -14.10
CA PRO A 152 -3.34 -21.56 -13.88
C PRO A 152 -2.82 -22.37 -15.06
N GLY A 153 -2.22 -23.54 -14.77
CA GLY A 153 -1.68 -24.40 -15.81
C GLY A 153 -0.74 -25.46 -15.24
N ARG A 154 -0.08 -26.17 -16.13
CA ARG A 154 1.01 -27.10 -15.81
C ARG A 154 2.19 -26.80 -16.73
N PRO A 155 3.24 -26.14 -16.24
CA PRO A 155 3.38 -25.62 -14.86
C PRO A 155 2.44 -24.45 -14.54
N THR A 156 2.18 -24.20 -13.23
CA THR A 156 1.60 -22.94 -12.77
C THR A 156 2.60 -21.83 -12.99
N VAL A 157 2.18 -20.72 -13.58
CA VAL A 157 3.04 -19.53 -13.80
C VAL A 157 2.61 -18.41 -12.88
N VAL A 158 3.57 -17.78 -12.21
CA VAL A 158 3.35 -16.58 -11.40
C VAL A 158 4.11 -15.44 -12.04
N LEU A 159 3.40 -14.35 -12.32
CA LEU A 159 3.98 -13.11 -12.82
C LEU A 159 4.03 -12.07 -11.70
N ASP A 160 5.20 -11.52 -11.47
CA ASP A 160 5.41 -10.45 -10.50
C ASP A 160 6.44 -9.43 -11.01
N VAL A 161 6.32 -8.18 -10.58
CA VAL A 161 7.25 -7.10 -10.94
C VAL A 161 8.29 -6.83 -9.86
N ALA A 162 8.50 -7.77 -8.94
CA ALA A 162 9.53 -7.65 -7.90
C ALA A 162 10.91 -7.44 -8.54
N HIS A 163 11.59 -6.36 -8.16
CA HIS A 163 12.87 -5.94 -8.75
C HIS A 163 13.85 -5.38 -7.71
N ASN A 164 13.52 -5.51 -6.42
CA ASN A 164 14.39 -5.15 -5.31
C ASN A 164 14.33 -6.21 -4.20
N PRO A 165 15.29 -6.24 -3.26
CA PRO A 165 15.37 -7.28 -2.22
C PRO A 165 14.11 -7.41 -1.37
N GLN A 166 13.46 -6.30 -1.01
CA GLN A 166 12.22 -6.31 -0.22
C GLN A 166 11.07 -6.96 -1.01
N ALA A 167 10.88 -6.55 -2.26
CA ALA A 167 9.84 -7.11 -3.12
C ALA A 167 10.07 -8.60 -3.39
N ALA A 168 11.33 -9.01 -3.59
CA ALA A 168 11.71 -10.41 -3.75
C ALA A 168 11.40 -11.23 -2.48
N GLY A 169 11.64 -10.67 -1.28
CA GLY A 169 11.27 -11.31 -0.01
C GLY A 169 9.76 -11.55 0.08
N VAL A 170 8.95 -10.53 -0.21
CA VAL A 170 7.48 -10.65 -0.23
C VAL A 170 7.01 -11.67 -1.28
N LEU A 171 7.62 -11.69 -2.47
CA LEU A 171 7.33 -12.70 -3.50
C LEU A 171 7.61 -14.10 -2.99
N GLY A 172 8.75 -14.31 -2.31
CA GLY A 172 9.12 -15.59 -1.69
C GLY A 172 8.11 -16.06 -0.64
N GLU A 173 7.68 -15.16 0.26
CA GLU A 173 6.63 -15.45 1.26
C GLU A 173 5.30 -15.85 0.60
N ASN A 174 4.89 -15.13 -0.43
CA ASN A 174 3.66 -15.41 -1.16
C ASN A 174 3.74 -16.75 -1.89
N LEU A 175 4.87 -17.08 -2.51
CA LEU A 175 5.09 -18.39 -3.13
C LEU A 175 5.04 -19.51 -2.10
N ALA A 176 5.67 -19.35 -0.94
CA ALA A 176 5.63 -20.32 0.15
C ALA A 176 4.19 -20.57 0.65
N SER A 177 3.32 -19.56 0.61
CA SER A 177 1.92 -19.67 1.02
C SER A 177 1.03 -20.40 0.02
N MET A 178 1.46 -20.60 -1.23
CA MET A 178 0.68 -21.30 -2.27
C MET A 178 0.57 -22.81 -2.05
N GLY A 179 1.38 -23.38 -1.17
CA GLY A 179 1.47 -24.82 -0.94
C GLY A 179 2.77 -25.42 -1.47
N PHE A 180 2.81 -26.75 -1.50
CA PHE A 180 4.01 -27.49 -1.91
C PHE A 180 4.09 -27.64 -3.43
N PHE A 181 5.23 -27.22 -3.99
CA PHE A 181 5.65 -27.48 -5.35
C PHE A 181 7.01 -28.20 -5.31
N PRO A 182 7.19 -29.32 -6.03
CA PRO A 182 8.45 -30.07 -6.01
C PRO A 182 9.63 -29.26 -6.58
N GLU A 183 9.35 -28.37 -7.51
CA GLU A 183 10.34 -27.49 -8.14
C GLU A 183 9.75 -26.11 -8.40
N THR A 184 10.58 -25.08 -8.25
CA THR A 184 10.23 -23.70 -8.59
C THR A 184 11.35 -23.09 -9.43
N TRP A 185 11.01 -22.58 -10.60
CA TRP A 185 11.94 -21.92 -11.52
C TRP A 185 11.67 -20.42 -11.54
N ALA A 186 12.72 -19.63 -11.40
CA ALA A 186 12.66 -18.17 -11.55
C ALA A 186 13.29 -17.75 -12.88
N VAL A 187 12.59 -16.89 -13.60
CA VAL A 187 13.08 -16.22 -14.82
C VAL A 187 13.09 -14.73 -14.54
N MET A 188 14.27 -14.10 -14.66
CA MET A 188 14.51 -12.67 -14.41
C MET A 188 15.09 -12.01 -15.63
#